data_911a8b7d03fba6dfe79fa8bae5809a90
#
_entry.id   911a8b7d03fba6dfe79fa8bae5809a90
#
_cell.length_a   1.000
_cell.length_b   1.000
_cell.length_c   1.000
_cell.angle_alpha   90.00
_cell.angle_beta   90.00
_cell.angle_gamma   90.00
#
_symmetry.space_group_name_H-M   'P 1'
#
loop_
_entity.id
_entity.type
_entity.pdbx_description
1 polymer ?
#
loop_
_entity_poly.entity_id
_entity_poly.type
_entity_poly.pdbx_seq_one_letter_code
_entity_poly.pdbx_strand_id
1 'polypeptide(L)'
;MKIGIDARLFNQKGVGRYTSNLIENLLEIDKNNNYVLFVRNEDFDQVKLKIKNLKLKIIGVDIPWHSIKEQFQFTEILDREKLDLVHFPYFSVPIRYNRPFVITIHDLILHHYPTGKASNLPLPSYAIKVLGYKYIIKKASGKAKRIIAVSKSTKEEIVDHLKIKSDKVVVTYEGADDKITNQESRIANDQRP
;
A
#
# COMPACT_ATOMS: atom_id res chain seq x y z
N MET A 1 9.92 -4.66 -17.14
CA MET A 1 10.21 -3.57 -16.19
C MET A 1 10.68 -4.16 -14.85
N LYS A 2 11.41 -3.37 -14.05
CA LYS A 2 11.73 -3.70 -12.66
C LYS A 2 10.81 -2.90 -11.73
N ILE A 3 9.89 -3.58 -11.07
CA ILE A 3 8.80 -2.97 -10.28
C ILE A 3 9.06 -3.23 -8.79
N GLY A 4 9.14 -2.16 -8.01
CA GLY A 4 9.20 -2.25 -6.55
C GLY A 4 7.80 -2.25 -5.94
N ILE A 5 7.60 -3.00 -4.87
CA ILE A 5 6.37 -2.96 -4.07
C ILE A 5 6.76 -2.78 -2.60
N ASP A 6 6.22 -1.75 -1.96
CA ASP A 6 6.38 -1.55 -0.53
C ASP A 6 5.46 -2.51 0.24
N ALA A 7 6.03 -3.63 0.66
CA ALA A 7 5.33 -4.67 1.41
C ALA A 7 5.65 -4.66 2.91
N ARG A 8 6.15 -3.53 3.45
CA ARG A 8 6.44 -3.42 4.90
C ARG A 8 5.19 -3.57 5.79
N LEU A 9 4.00 -3.42 5.21
CA LEU A 9 2.71 -3.65 5.88
C LEU A 9 2.14 -5.06 5.64
N PHE A 10 2.91 -5.99 5.06
CA PHE A 10 2.44 -7.30 4.60
C PHE A 10 1.65 -8.09 5.66
N ASN A 11 2.10 -8.07 6.91
CA ASN A 11 1.45 -8.78 8.02
C ASN A 11 0.45 -7.92 8.81
N GLN A 12 0.16 -6.70 8.37
CA GLN A 12 -0.85 -5.86 9.01
C GLN A 12 -2.27 -6.25 8.55
N LYS A 13 -3.25 -6.10 9.46
CA LYS A 13 -4.66 -6.28 9.10
C LYS A 13 -5.10 -5.26 8.04
N GLY A 14 -6.03 -5.63 7.17
CA GLY A 14 -6.54 -4.75 6.11
C GLY A 14 -5.51 -4.54 5.01
N VAL A 15 -4.72 -3.49 5.07
CA VAL A 15 -3.70 -3.14 4.05
C VAL A 15 -2.72 -4.29 3.77
N GLY A 16 -2.33 -5.05 4.79
CA GLY A 16 -1.45 -6.20 4.61
C GLY A 16 -2.11 -7.31 3.80
N ARG A 17 -3.40 -7.59 4.05
CA ARG A 17 -4.17 -8.55 3.26
C ARG A 17 -4.28 -8.09 1.80
N TYR A 18 -4.62 -6.83 1.56
CA TYR A 18 -4.61 -6.25 0.23
C TYR A 18 -3.25 -6.43 -0.46
N THR A 19 -2.17 -6.06 0.23
CA THR A 19 -0.81 -6.14 -0.30
C THR A 19 -0.41 -7.58 -0.63
N SER A 20 -0.71 -8.55 0.26
CA SER A 20 -0.44 -9.96 0.04
C SER A 20 -1.17 -10.51 -1.19
N ASN A 21 -2.48 -10.28 -1.27
CA ASN A 21 -3.31 -10.72 -2.39
C ASN A 21 -2.86 -10.07 -3.70
N LEU A 22 -2.55 -8.76 -3.67
CA LEU A 22 -2.02 -8.05 -4.84
C LEU A 22 -0.73 -8.70 -5.35
N ILE A 23 0.23 -8.97 -4.47
CA ILE A 23 1.51 -9.58 -4.85
C ILE A 23 1.30 -10.98 -5.41
N GLU A 24 0.53 -11.83 -4.74
CA GLU A 24 0.25 -13.20 -5.18
C GLU A 24 -0.37 -13.21 -6.58
N ASN A 25 -1.42 -12.43 -6.79
CA ASN A 25 -2.10 -12.35 -8.10
C ASN A 25 -1.20 -11.73 -9.19
N LEU A 26 -0.44 -10.65 -8.89
CA LEU A 26 0.49 -10.07 -9.85
C LEU A 26 1.54 -11.08 -10.31
N LEU A 27 2.11 -11.86 -9.40
CA LEU A 27 3.12 -12.87 -9.72
C LEU A 27 2.55 -14.06 -10.50
N GLU A 28 1.25 -14.33 -10.36
CA GLU A 28 0.55 -15.34 -11.11
C GLU A 28 0.28 -14.91 -12.57
N ILE A 29 -0.21 -13.68 -12.77
CA ILE A 29 -0.64 -13.21 -14.10
C ILE A 29 0.48 -12.55 -14.90
N ASP A 30 1.44 -11.90 -14.26
CA ASP A 30 2.51 -11.15 -14.93
C ASP A 30 3.80 -11.99 -15.03
N LYS A 31 4.13 -12.40 -16.23
CA LYS A 31 5.34 -13.19 -16.54
C LYS A 31 6.48 -12.34 -17.12
N ASN A 32 6.24 -11.05 -17.38
CA ASN A 32 7.18 -10.20 -18.12
C ASN A 32 8.03 -9.29 -17.24
N ASN A 33 7.52 -8.88 -16.07
CA ASN A 33 8.21 -7.97 -15.19
C ASN A 33 8.99 -8.69 -14.09
N ASN A 34 10.00 -8.00 -13.55
CA ASN A 34 10.75 -8.43 -12.39
C ASN A 34 10.29 -7.62 -11.18
N TYR A 35 10.07 -8.28 -10.05
CA TYR A 35 9.55 -7.63 -8.85
C TYR A 35 10.61 -7.55 -7.74
N VAL A 36 10.58 -6.45 -7.00
CA VAL A 36 11.37 -6.23 -5.78
C VAL A 36 10.40 -5.90 -4.64
N LEU A 37 10.31 -6.76 -3.64
CA LEU A 37 9.50 -6.52 -2.45
C LEU A 37 10.38 -5.94 -1.34
N PHE A 38 9.91 -4.86 -0.74
CA PHE A 38 10.51 -4.28 0.46
C PHE A 38 9.65 -4.70 1.66
N VAL A 39 10.19 -5.57 2.50
CA VAL A 39 9.47 -6.15 3.65
C VAL A 39 10.20 -5.79 4.95
N ARG A 40 9.51 -5.85 6.09
CA ARG A 40 10.19 -5.72 7.38
C ARG A 40 11.13 -6.90 7.61
N ASN A 41 12.24 -6.69 8.30
CA ASN A 41 13.18 -7.77 8.60
C ASN A 41 12.51 -8.92 9.34
N GLU A 42 11.60 -8.63 10.27
CA GLU A 42 10.84 -9.63 11.01
C GLU A 42 9.90 -10.49 10.14
N ASP A 43 9.46 -9.96 9.00
CA ASP A 43 8.53 -10.63 8.08
C ASP A 43 9.25 -11.35 6.93
N PHE A 44 10.57 -11.16 6.79
CA PHE A 44 11.35 -11.60 5.64
C PHE A 44 11.22 -13.10 5.36
N ASP A 45 11.45 -13.94 6.36
CA ASP A 45 11.40 -15.38 6.19
C ASP A 45 9.98 -15.89 5.89
N GLN A 46 8.97 -15.31 6.55
CA GLN A 46 7.58 -15.65 6.29
C GLN A 46 7.17 -15.31 4.86
N VAL A 47 7.51 -14.11 4.37
CA VAL A 47 7.21 -13.70 3.00
C VAL A 47 7.93 -14.59 1.99
N LYS A 48 9.20 -14.90 2.25
CA LYS A 48 10.01 -15.79 1.40
C LYS A 48 9.45 -17.20 1.31
N LEU A 49 8.92 -17.74 2.41
CA LEU A 49 8.26 -19.05 2.44
C LEU A 49 6.92 -19.04 1.69
N LYS A 50 6.15 -17.96 1.84
CA LYS A 50 4.83 -17.82 1.23
C LYS A 50 4.91 -17.58 -0.28
N ILE A 51 5.87 -16.78 -0.72
CA ILE A 51 5.98 -16.34 -2.10
C ILE A 51 7.19 -17.01 -2.77
N LYS A 52 6.98 -18.17 -3.37
CA LYS A 52 8.02 -18.91 -4.12
C LYS A 52 8.00 -18.50 -5.59
N ASN A 53 8.75 -17.46 -5.95
CA ASN A 53 8.88 -17.01 -7.34
C ASN A 53 10.32 -16.62 -7.67
N LEU A 54 10.87 -17.17 -8.75
CA LEU A 54 12.26 -16.96 -9.19
C LEU A 54 12.54 -15.55 -9.73
N LYS A 55 11.49 -14.83 -10.15
CA LYS A 55 11.60 -13.44 -10.65
C LYS A 55 11.38 -12.39 -9.57
N LEU A 56 11.41 -12.81 -8.33
CA LEU A 56 11.16 -11.97 -7.17
C LEU A 56 12.43 -11.78 -6.36
N LYS A 57 12.82 -10.53 -6.12
CA LYS A 57 13.83 -10.15 -5.14
C LYS A 57 13.12 -9.66 -3.89
N ILE A 58 13.52 -10.13 -2.71
CA ILE A 58 13.00 -9.64 -1.43
C ILE A 58 14.13 -8.90 -0.72
N ILE A 59 13.83 -7.71 -0.20
CA ILE A 59 14.76 -6.87 0.54
C ILE A 59 14.16 -6.59 1.92
N GLY A 60 14.88 -6.99 2.96
CA GLY A 60 14.54 -6.65 4.34
C GLY A 60 14.83 -5.17 4.61
N VAL A 61 13.87 -4.48 5.22
CA VAL A 61 13.95 -3.05 5.53
C VAL A 61 13.51 -2.83 6.97
N ASP A 62 14.44 -2.38 7.82
CA ASP A 62 14.13 -2.04 9.22
C ASP A 62 13.88 -0.53 9.38
N ILE A 63 12.90 -0.03 8.64
CA ILE A 63 12.49 1.37 8.65
C ILE A 63 10.99 1.42 8.92
N PRO A 64 10.57 1.96 10.08
CA PRO A 64 9.16 2.13 10.38
C PRO A 64 8.50 3.08 9.37
N TRP A 65 7.28 2.75 8.95
CA TRP A 65 6.44 3.68 8.17
C TRP A 65 6.06 4.91 9.03
N HIS A 66 5.77 6.01 8.38
CA HIS A 66 5.48 7.31 9.00
C HIS A 66 6.62 7.89 9.87
N SER A 67 7.85 7.46 9.63
CA SER A 67 9.03 7.96 10.34
C SER A 67 9.83 8.96 9.51
N ILE A 68 10.61 9.79 10.20
CA ILE A 68 11.60 10.66 9.51
C ILE A 68 12.63 9.79 8.77
N LYS A 69 13.02 8.64 9.32
CA LYS A 69 13.92 7.69 8.68
C LYS A 69 13.39 7.21 7.33
N GLU A 70 12.09 7.01 7.19
CA GLU A 70 11.46 6.64 5.93
C GLU A 70 11.76 7.68 4.83
N GLN A 71 11.72 8.96 5.16
CA GLN A 71 11.90 10.03 4.19
C GLN A 71 13.32 10.10 3.60
N PHE A 72 14.32 9.58 4.30
CA PHE A 72 15.71 9.58 3.88
C PHE A 72 16.22 8.18 3.54
N GLN A 73 16.27 7.29 4.51
CA GLN A 73 16.89 5.97 4.36
C GLN A 73 16.12 5.07 3.39
N PHE A 74 14.78 5.09 3.44
CA PHE A 74 14.00 4.28 2.51
C PHE A 74 14.11 4.81 1.07
N THR A 75 14.16 6.14 0.89
CA THR A 75 14.45 6.73 -0.41
C THR A 75 15.78 6.20 -0.99
N GLU A 76 16.85 6.17 -0.20
CA GLU A 76 18.16 5.67 -0.64
C GLU A 76 18.10 4.18 -1.04
N ILE A 77 17.38 3.36 -0.28
CA ILE A 77 17.19 1.94 -0.61
C ILE A 77 16.47 1.79 -1.95
N LEU A 78 15.37 2.54 -2.15
CA LEU A 78 14.62 2.53 -3.40
C LEU A 78 15.48 3.00 -4.59
N ASP A 79 16.27 4.04 -4.41
CA ASP A 79 17.13 4.59 -5.47
C ASP A 79 18.25 3.64 -5.88
N ARG A 80 18.85 2.91 -4.93
CA ARG A 80 19.87 1.87 -5.20
C ARG A 80 19.35 0.75 -6.08
N GLU A 81 18.05 0.42 -5.97
CA GLU A 81 17.43 -0.65 -6.77
C GLU A 81 17.14 -0.26 -8.21
N LYS A 82 17.26 1.02 -8.59
CA LYS A 82 17.04 1.53 -9.96
C LYS A 82 15.75 1.05 -10.58
N LEU A 83 14.65 1.18 -9.83
CA LEU A 83 13.32 0.70 -10.21
C LEU A 83 12.73 1.56 -11.33
N ASP A 84 12.01 0.94 -12.25
CA ASP A 84 11.24 1.63 -13.30
C ASP A 84 9.95 2.21 -12.73
N LEU A 85 9.34 1.51 -11.77
CA LEU A 85 8.13 1.91 -11.07
C LEU A 85 8.15 1.39 -9.64
N VAL A 86 7.58 2.16 -8.70
CA VAL A 86 7.29 1.68 -7.34
C VAL A 86 5.80 1.75 -7.10
N HIS A 87 5.23 0.70 -6.51
CA HIS A 87 3.89 0.72 -5.96
C HIS A 87 3.96 0.82 -4.43
N PHE A 88 3.34 1.87 -3.90
CA PHE A 88 3.08 2.00 -2.47
C PHE A 88 1.62 1.63 -2.21
N PRO A 89 1.33 0.44 -1.64
CA PRO A 89 -0.04 -0.01 -1.37
C PRO A 89 -0.73 0.77 -0.25
N TYR A 90 -0.12 1.82 0.22
CA TYR A 90 -0.61 2.71 1.25
C TYR A 90 -0.05 4.12 1.05
N PHE A 91 -0.65 5.13 1.69
CA PHE A 91 -0.24 6.52 1.53
C PHE A 91 1.11 6.89 2.18
N SER A 92 1.71 6.01 2.98
CA SER A 92 3.04 6.26 3.56
C SER A 92 4.11 6.16 2.47
N VAL A 93 4.47 7.30 1.92
CA VAL A 93 5.41 7.41 0.79
C VAL A 93 6.55 8.32 1.20
N PRO A 94 7.81 7.94 0.95
CA PRO A 94 8.91 8.87 1.11
C PRO A 94 8.81 9.98 0.06
N ILE A 95 8.38 11.18 0.50
CA ILE A 95 8.12 12.32 -0.41
C ILE A 95 9.38 12.84 -1.13
N ARG A 96 10.56 12.45 -0.67
CA ARG A 96 11.85 12.73 -1.33
C ARG A 96 12.11 11.82 -2.54
N TYR A 97 11.41 10.68 -2.65
CA TYR A 97 11.54 9.79 -3.79
C TYR A 97 10.99 10.48 -5.06
N ASN A 98 11.82 10.56 -6.10
CA ASN A 98 11.53 11.35 -7.30
C ASN A 98 11.36 10.50 -8.57
N ARG A 99 11.54 9.17 -8.48
CA ARG A 99 11.30 8.27 -9.61
C ARG A 99 9.81 7.94 -9.74
N PRO A 100 9.37 7.34 -10.87
CA PRO A 100 7.96 6.99 -11.07
C PRO A 100 7.41 6.09 -9.97
N PHE A 101 6.22 6.43 -9.45
CA PHE A 101 5.50 5.58 -8.52
C PHE A 101 3.99 5.72 -8.67
N VAL A 102 3.28 4.71 -8.18
CA VAL A 102 1.84 4.70 -7.96
C VAL A 102 1.54 4.45 -6.50
N ILE A 103 0.40 4.94 -6.02
CA ILE A 103 -0.07 4.73 -4.64
C ILE A 103 -1.46 4.15 -4.63
N THR A 104 -1.76 3.33 -3.62
CA THR A 104 -3.14 2.97 -3.29
C THR A 104 -3.62 3.77 -2.09
N ILE A 105 -4.81 4.35 -2.20
CA ILE A 105 -5.50 5.02 -1.10
C ILE A 105 -6.78 4.23 -0.82
N HIS A 106 -6.86 3.65 0.39
CA HIS A 106 -7.99 2.85 0.82
C HIS A 106 -9.14 3.73 1.30
N ASP A 107 -8.81 4.76 2.08
CA ASP A 107 -9.77 5.74 2.62
C ASP A 107 -9.09 7.05 2.97
N LEU A 108 -9.89 8.05 3.31
CA LEU A 108 -9.48 9.32 3.88
C LEU A 108 -10.07 9.56 5.28
N ILE A 109 -10.37 8.48 6.02
CA ILE A 109 -11.01 8.56 7.35
C ILE A 109 -10.22 9.47 8.28
N LEU A 110 -8.91 9.32 8.35
CA LEU A 110 -8.06 10.19 9.19
C LEU A 110 -8.06 11.66 8.73
N HIS A 111 -8.38 11.92 7.45
CA HIS A 111 -8.50 13.28 6.92
C HIS A 111 -9.74 13.98 7.46
N HIS A 112 -10.86 13.25 7.56
CA HIS A 112 -12.16 13.76 8.02
C HIS A 112 -12.31 13.72 9.54
N TYR A 113 -11.87 12.63 10.16
CA TYR A 113 -12.12 12.34 11.59
C TYR A 113 -10.82 12.19 12.39
N PRO A 114 -10.04 13.26 12.57
CA PRO A 114 -8.80 13.21 13.36
C PRO A 114 -9.12 13.22 14.88
N THR A 115 -9.89 12.23 15.36
CA THR A 115 -10.43 12.21 16.74
C THR A 115 -9.39 11.89 17.81
N GLY A 116 -8.22 11.38 17.45
CA GLY A 116 -7.20 10.95 18.40
C GLY A 116 -7.55 9.67 19.20
N LYS A 117 -8.79 9.17 19.13
CA LYS A 117 -9.25 8.01 19.92
C LYS A 117 -8.46 6.72 19.67
N ALA A 118 -7.86 6.59 18.50
CA ALA A 118 -7.00 5.45 18.13
C ALA A 118 -5.51 5.70 18.41
N SER A 119 -5.16 6.79 19.12
CA SER A 119 -3.77 7.18 19.36
C SER A 119 -3.55 7.40 20.87
N ASN A 120 -2.49 6.78 21.39
CA ASN A 120 -2.03 7.01 22.77
C ASN A 120 -1.13 8.25 22.90
N LEU A 121 -1.05 9.08 21.85
CA LEU A 121 -0.20 10.27 21.87
C LEU A 121 -0.89 11.44 22.59
N PRO A 122 -0.14 12.28 23.33
CA PRO A 122 -0.63 13.55 23.83
C PRO A 122 -1.17 14.44 22.71
N LEU A 123 -2.19 15.25 22.99
CA LEU A 123 -2.89 16.10 21.99
C LEU A 123 -1.95 16.91 21.09
N PRO A 124 -0.91 17.60 21.59
CA PRO A 124 -0.01 18.35 20.70
C PRO A 124 0.73 17.47 19.71
N SER A 125 1.24 16.31 20.17
CA SER A 125 1.96 15.36 19.34
C SER A 125 1.04 14.70 18.29
N TYR A 126 -0.21 14.47 18.66
CA TYR A 126 -1.22 13.97 17.74
C TYR A 126 -1.56 14.98 16.64
N ALA A 127 -1.71 16.26 16.98
CA ALA A 127 -1.95 17.31 16.00
C ALA A 127 -0.81 17.43 14.97
N ILE A 128 0.44 17.36 15.42
CA ILE A 128 1.61 17.32 14.52
C ILE A 128 1.57 16.11 13.60
N LYS A 129 1.22 14.93 14.13
CA LYS A 129 1.06 13.71 13.33
C LYS A 129 -0.01 13.85 12.24
N VAL A 130 -1.16 14.45 12.57
CA VAL A 130 -2.25 14.68 11.60
C VAL A 130 -1.83 15.69 10.53
N LEU A 131 -1.12 16.77 10.89
CA LEU A 131 -0.59 17.72 9.92
C LEU A 131 0.44 17.04 8.99
N GLY A 132 1.35 16.25 9.56
CA GLY A 132 2.30 15.46 8.79
C GLY A 132 1.61 14.49 7.80
N TYR A 133 0.59 13.78 8.26
CA TYR A 133 -0.25 12.93 7.41
C TYR A 133 -0.86 13.71 6.24
N LYS A 134 -1.55 14.82 6.53
CA LYS A 134 -2.19 15.65 5.50
C LYS A 134 -1.18 16.18 4.48
N TYR A 135 0.00 16.57 4.94
CA TYR A 135 1.08 17.01 4.06
C TYR A 135 1.61 15.88 3.18
N ILE A 136 1.91 14.72 3.76
CA ILE A 136 2.47 13.56 3.03
C ILE A 136 1.48 13.06 2.00
N ILE A 137 0.21 12.81 2.37
CA ILE A 137 -0.78 12.29 1.44
C ILE A 137 -1.02 13.24 0.27
N LYS A 138 -1.10 14.54 0.52
CA LYS A 138 -1.26 15.56 -0.52
C LYS A 138 -0.06 15.59 -1.47
N LYS A 139 1.17 15.59 -0.94
CA LYS A 139 2.42 15.60 -1.73
C LYS A 139 2.59 14.31 -2.51
N ALA A 140 2.38 13.15 -1.88
CA ALA A 140 2.46 11.84 -2.53
C ALA A 140 1.44 11.73 -3.68
N SER A 141 0.18 12.10 -3.44
CA SER A 141 -0.87 12.12 -4.45
C SER A 141 -0.54 13.05 -5.62
N GLY A 142 0.02 14.23 -5.34
CA GLY A 142 0.47 15.17 -6.36
C GLY A 142 1.59 14.61 -7.24
N LYS A 143 2.57 13.89 -6.67
CA LYS A 143 3.75 13.33 -7.36
C LYS A 143 3.48 11.98 -8.04
N ALA A 144 2.56 11.17 -7.53
CA ALA A 144 2.27 9.85 -8.07
C ALA A 144 1.90 9.92 -9.57
N LYS A 145 2.31 8.94 -10.36
CA LYS A 145 1.91 8.80 -11.77
C LYS A 145 0.42 8.45 -11.90
N ARG A 146 -0.08 7.58 -11.02
CA ARG A 146 -1.49 7.22 -10.88
C ARG A 146 -1.79 6.97 -9.41
N ILE A 147 -3.05 7.13 -9.06
CA ILE A 147 -3.58 6.78 -7.74
C ILE A 147 -4.62 5.69 -7.95
N ILE A 148 -4.49 4.62 -7.20
CA ILE A 148 -5.46 3.54 -7.15
C ILE A 148 -6.38 3.84 -5.97
N ALA A 149 -7.69 3.97 -6.24
CA ALA A 149 -8.74 4.08 -5.23
C ALA A 149 -9.50 2.76 -5.17
N VAL A 150 -9.76 2.25 -3.98
CA VAL A 150 -10.44 0.95 -3.79
C VAL A 150 -11.94 1.01 -4.03
N SER A 151 -12.49 2.21 -4.17
CA SER A 151 -13.93 2.42 -4.49
C SER A 151 -14.15 3.73 -5.23
N LYS A 152 -15.35 3.89 -5.82
CA LYS A 152 -15.79 5.16 -6.42
C LYS A 152 -15.86 6.27 -5.37
N SER A 153 -16.38 5.98 -4.18
CA SER A 153 -16.45 6.95 -3.08
C SER A 153 -15.07 7.44 -2.67
N THR A 154 -14.09 6.53 -2.52
CA THR A 154 -12.69 6.92 -2.24
C THR A 154 -12.10 7.79 -3.36
N LYS A 155 -12.43 7.50 -4.63
CA LYS A 155 -12.01 8.36 -5.76
C LYS A 155 -12.59 9.75 -5.65
N GLU A 156 -13.87 9.90 -5.36
CA GLU A 156 -14.54 11.18 -5.18
C GLU A 156 -13.89 11.98 -4.05
N GLU A 157 -13.66 11.35 -2.90
CA GLU A 157 -12.94 11.99 -1.77
C GLU A 157 -11.53 12.46 -2.15
N ILE A 158 -10.76 11.66 -2.89
CA ILE A 158 -9.42 12.04 -3.35
C ILE A 158 -9.48 13.27 -4.25
N VAL A 159 -10.41 13.29 -5.20
CA VAL A 159 -10.60 14.44 -6.11
C VAL A 159 -11.00 15.68 -5.32
N ASP A 160 -11.97 15.56 -4.42
CA ASP A 160 -12.58 16.70 -3.73
C ASP A 160 -11.69 17.26 -2.61
N HIS A 161 -11.06 16.40 -1.81
CA HIS A 161 -10.30 16.85 -0.64
C HIS A 161 -8.81 17.05 -0.92
N LEU A 162 -8.20 16.22 -1.76
CA LEU A 162 -6.79 16.38 -2.12
C LEU A 162 -6.58 17.25 -3.35
N LYS A 163 -7.68 17.65 -4.05
CA LYS A 163 -7.67 18.45 -5.28
C LYS A 163 -6.84 17.81 -6.39
N ILE A 164 -6.98 16.52 -6.54
CA ILE A 164 -6.33 15.73 -7.59
C ILE A 164 -7.23 15.62 -8.81
N LYS A 165 -6.67 15.70 -10.01
CA LYS A 165 -7.42 15.51 -11.26
C LYS A 165 -8.00 14.10 -11.34
N SER A 166 -9.29 13.98 -11.72
CA SER A 166 -10.02 12.72 -11.75
C SER A 166 -9.40 11.67 -12.70
N ASP A 167 -8.78 12.11 -13.80
CA ASP A 167 -8.08 11.25 -14.76
C ASP A 167 -6.84 10.56 -14.17
N LYS A 168 -6.27 11.11 -13.10
CA LYS A 168 -5.14 10.55 -12.37
C LYS A 168 -5.55 9.42 -11.42
N VAL A 169 -6.84 9.31 -11.08
CA VAL A 169 -7.37 8.35 -10.11
C VAL A 169 -8.10 7.21 -10.83
N VAL A 170 -7.61 6.00 -10.67
CA VAL A 170 -8.21 4.77 -11.22
C VAL A 170 -8.88 4.01 -10.09
N VAL A 171 -10.11 3.55 -10.30
CA VAL A 171 -10.81 2.70 -9.35
C VAL A 171 -10.47 1.24 -9.64
N THR A 172 -9.95 0.55 -8.63
CA THR A 172 -9.73 -0.91 -8.65
C THR A 172 -10.33 -1.49 -7.39
N TYR A 173 -11.45 -2.17 -7.52
CA TYR A 173 -12.14 -2.76 -6.38
C TYR A 173 -11.30 -3.88 -5.75
N GLU A 174 -11.38 -4.00 -4.44
CA GLU A 174 -10.83 -5.14 -3.73
C GLU A 174 -11.68 -6.37 -4.00
N GLY A 175 -11.05 -7.47 -4.45
CA GLY A 175 -11.72 -8.76 -4.63
C GLY A 175 -11.96 -9.47 -3.31
N ALA A 176 -13.00 -10.31 -3.26
CA ALA A 176 -13.16 -11.28 -2.19
C ALA A 176 -12.06 -12.34 -2.25
N ASP A 177 -11.63 -12.85 -1.10
CA ASP A 177 -10.69 -13.96 -1.01
C ASP A 177 -11.40 -15.26 -1.45
N ASP A 178 -10.83 -15.98 -2.42
CA ASP A 178 -11.39 -17.24 -2.95
C ASP A 178 -11.66 -18.28 -1.86
N LYS A 179 -10.93 -18.22 -0.73
CA LYS A 179 -11.19 -19.09 0.42
C LYS A 179 -12.52 -18.80 1.10
N ILE A 180 -12.96 -17.54 1.11
CA ILE A 180 -14.25 -17.14 1.68
C ILE A 180 -15.39 -17.54 0.75
N THR A 181 -15.24 -17.24 -0.55
CA THR A 181 -16.22 -17.60 -1.58
C THR A 181 -16.45 -19.12 -1.66
N ASN A 182 -15.38 -19.92 -1.54
CA ASN A 182 -15.48 -21.37 -1.51
C ASN A 182 -16.11 -21.94 -0.23
N GLN A 183 -15.99 -21.27 0.91
CA GLN A 183 -16.71 -21.66 2.15
C GLN A 183 -18.19 -21.34 2.06
N GLU A 184 -18.58 -20.17 1.56
CA GLU A 184 -19.98 -19.80 1.35
C GLU A 184 -20.68 -20.72 0.35
N SER A 185 -20.00 -21.12 -0.74
CA SER A 185 -20.54 -22.08 -1.70
C SER A 185 -20.69 -23.49 -1.14
N ARG A 186 -19.85 -23.92 -0.20
CA ARG A 186 -19.98 -25.20 0.52
C ARG A 186 -21.14 -25.17 1.49
N ILE A 187 -21.29 -24.09 2.28
CA ILE A 187 -22.42 -23.92 3.22
C ILE A 187 -23.75 -23.86 2.46
N ALA A 188 -23.81 -23.14 1.35
CA ALA A 188 -25.01 -23.05 0.52
C ALA A 188 -25.38 -24.39 -0.17
N ASN A 189 -24.42 -25.27 -0.44
CA ASN A 189 -24.66 -26.60 -0.98
C ASN A 189 -25.08 -27.63 0.09
N ASP A 190 -24.64 -27.45 1.34
CA ASP A 190 -24.96 -28.34 2.45
C ASP A 190 -26.35 -28.05 3.05
N GLN A 191 -26.96 -26.92 2.71
CA GLN A 191 -28.31 -26.52 3.14
C GLN A 191 -29.41 -26.78 2.10
N ARG A 192 -29.13 -27.50 1.00
CA ARG A 192 -30.17 -27.93 0.06
C ARG A 192 -30.69 -29.30 0.47
N PRO A 193 -32.03 -29.41 0.70
CA PRO A 193 -32.68 -30.67 1.06
C PRO A 193 -32.59 -31.70 -0.06
#